data_06ac271437f93c33945d07d6d5ca4f3a
#
_entry.id   06ac271437f93c33945d07d6d5ca4f3a
#
_cell.length_a   1.000
_cell.length_b   1.000
_cell.length_c   1.000
_cell.angle_alpha   90.00
_cell.angle_beta   90.00
_cell.angle_gamma   90.00
#
_symmetry.space_group_name_H-M   'P 1'
#
loop_
_entity.id
_entity.type
_entity.pdbx_description
1 polymer ?
#
loop_
_entity_poly.entity_id
_entity_poly.type
_entity_poly.pdbx_seq_one_letter_code
_entity_poly.pdbx_strand_id
1 'polypeptide(L)'
;MGLLKTLFTNCAHPKGRMGRAMLKFMNLCHAPLTNWGLSLVDIQDGWTMLDIGCGGGATLKRLLKRSQGAKVYGIDISEESVAKARQINADVLDKQVFVQLQHPGRPD
;
A
#
# COMPACT_ATOMS: atom_id res chain seq x y z
N MET A 1 -19.83 -20.00 9.69
CA MET A 1 -18.38 -19.65 9.81
C MET A 1 -17.70 -19.36 8.47
N GLY A 2 -18.36 -19.64 7.34
CA GLY A 2 -17.78 -19.35 6.00
C GLY A 2 -17.48 -17.87 5.76
N LEU A 3 -18.35 -16.96 6.20
CA LEU A 3 -18.14 -15.53 6.04
C LEU A 3 -16.90 -15.05 6.82
N LEU A 4 -16.75 -15.49 8.07
CA LEU A 4 -15.61 -15.11 8.90
C LEU A 4 -14.29 -15.63 8.30
N LYS A 5 -14.29 -16.88 7.80
CA LYS A 5 -13.14 -17.46 7.12
C LYS A 5 -12.77 -16.67 5.86
N THR A 6 -13.77 -16.28 5.06
CA THR A 6 -13.56 -15.46 3.86
C THR A 6 -12.97 -14.10 4.20
N LEU A 7 -13.48 -13.42 5.23
CA LEU A 7 -12.95 -12.16 5.71
C LEU A 7 -11.50 -12.29 6.17
N PHE A 8 -11.19 -13.34 6.92
CA PHE A 8 -9.84 -13.61 7.40
C PHE A 8 -8.87 -13.84 6.26
N THR A 9 -9.28 -14.65 5.26
CA THR A 9 -8.46 -14.93 4.07
C THR A 9 -8.20 -13.64 3.27
N ASN A 10 -9.21 -12.79 3.10
CA ASN A 10 -9.04 -11.52 2.37
C ASN A 10 -8.21 -10.51 3.14
N CYS A 11 -8.17 -10.56 4.46
CA CYS A 11 -7.24 -9.72 5.24
C CYS A 11 -5.79 -10.11 4.98
N ALA A 12 -5.50 -11.42 4.86
CA ALA A 12 -4.15 -11.91 4.59
C ALA A 12 -3.77 -11.80 3.11
N HIS A 13 -4.71 -12.14 2.21
CA HIS A 13 -4.51 -12.16 0.75
C HIS A 13 -5.75 -11.63 0.04
N PRO A 14 -5.90 -10.29 -0.08
CA PRO A 14 -7.08 -9.71 -0.72
C PRO A 14 -7.22 -10.14 -2.18
N LYS A 15 -8.40 -10.68 -2.53
CA LYS A 15 -8.70 -11.16 -3.88
C LYS A 15 -10.14 -10.85 -4.28
N GLY A 16 -10.36 -10.56 -5.56
CA GLY A 16 -11.69 -10.36 -6.14
C GLY A 16 -12.41 -9.13 -5.59
N ARG A 17 -13.73 -9.12 -5.71
CA ARG A 17 -14.58 -8.02 -5.24
C ARG A 17 -14.51 -7.83 -3.73
N MET A 18 -14.54 -8.95 -3.00
CA MET A 18 -14.43 -8.93 -1.54
C MET A 18 -13.06 -8.39 -1.12
N GLY A 19 -11.99 -8.81 -1.79
CA GLY A 19 -10.64 -8.32 -1.52
C GLY A 19 -10.50 -6.83 -1.79
N ARG A 20 -11.07 -6.33 -2.89
CA ARG A 20 -11.07 -4.89 -3.20
C ARG A 20 -11.84 -4.07 -2.17
N ALA A 21 -13.01 -4.57 -1.74
CA ALA A 21 -13.79 -3.93 -0.69
C ALA A 21 -13.03 -3.91 0.64
N MET A 22 -12.36 -4.99 0.99
CA MET A 22 -11.53 -5.08 2.20
C MET A 22 -10.36 -4.11 2.15
N LEU A 23 -9.67 -3.98 1.03
CA LEU A 23 -8.58 -3.01 0.87
C LEU A 23 -9.08 -1.58 1.08
N LYS A 24 -10.24 -1.26 0.51
CA LYS A 24 -10.86 0.06 0.66
C LYS A 24 -11.23 0.35 2.11
N PHE A 25 -11.82 -0.63 2.78
CA PHE A 25 -12.19 -0.54 4.19
C PHE A 25 -10.95 -0.39 5.09
N MET A 26 -9.91 -1.19 4.86
CA MET A 26 -8.66 -1.13 5.61
C MET A 26 -7.99 0.23 5.45
N ASN A 27 -7.93 0.76 4.24
CA ASN A 27 -7.38 2.09 3.98
C ASN A 27 -8.15 3.18 4.74
N LEU A 28 -9.48 3.08 4.76
CA LEU A 28 -10.33 4.04 5.46
C LEU A 28 -10.14 3.97 6.97
N CYS A 29 -10.09 2.76 7.53
CA CYS A 29 -9.94 2.54 8.98
C CYS A 29 -8.55 2.87 9.48
N HIS A 30 -7.51 2.60 8.68
CA HIS A 30 -6.12 2.79 9.09
C HIS A 30 -5.58 4.19 8.79
N ALA A 31 -6.28 4.98 7.99
CA ALA A 31 -5.82 6.31 7.59
C ALA A 31 -5.48 7.23 8.77
N PRO A 32 -6.34 7.38 9.80
CA PRO A 32 -6.00 8.24 10.94
C PRO A 32 -4.78 7.75 11.71
N LEU A 33 -4.66 6.45 11.91
CA LEU A 33 -3.52 5.85 12.60
C LEU A 33 -2.23 6.03 11.82
N THR A 34 -2.27 5.80 10.50
CA THR A 34 -1.13 5.99 9.62
C THR A 34 -0.68 7.46 9.61
N ASN A 35 -1.62 8.39 9.48
CA ASN A 35 -1.31 9.81 9.50
C ASN A 35 -0.71 10.25 10.83
N TRP A 36 -1.24 9.75 11.94
CA TRP A 36 -0.68 10.01 13.26
C TRP A 36 0.76 9.50 13.36
N GLY A 37 1.00 8.23 12.96
CA GLY A 37 2.34 7.63 12.99
C GLY A 37 3.33 8.39 12.13
N LEU A 38 2.93 8.78 10.92
CA LEU A 38 3.79 9.56 10.02
C LEU A 38 4.10 10.95 10.56
N SER A 39 3.19 11.54 11.36
CA SER A 39 3.44 12.84 11.98
C SER A 39 4.55 12.83 13.02
N LEU A 40 4.90 11.64 13.54
CA LEU A 40 5.98 11.47 14.51
C LEU A 40 7.36 11.34 13.85
N VAL A 41 7.40 11.17 12.53
CA VAL A 41 8.64 11.04 11.75
C VAL A 41 8.90 12.37 11.04
N ASP A 42 10.11 12.88 11.19
CA ASP A 42 10.54 14.11 10.50
C ASP A 42 10.96 13.77 9.06
N ILE A 43 9.98 13.60 8.20
CA ILE A 43 10.20 13.24 6.79
C ILE A 43 10.71 14.46 6.04
N GLN A 44 11.90 14.32 5.46
CA GLN A 44 12.55 15.40 4.73
C GLN A 44 12.26 15.32 3.23
N ASP A 45 12.37 16.45 2.54
CA ASP A 45 12.26 16.50 1.09
C ASP A 45 13.38 15.69 0.41
N GLY A 46 13.06 15.10 -0.73
CA GLY A 46 14.02 14.34 -1.52
C GLY A 46 14.32 12.93 -1.02
N TRP A 47 13.66 12.48 0.02
CA TRP A 47 13.88 11.13 0.55
C TRP A 47 13.46 10.05 -0.43
N THR A 48 14.19 8.94 -0.39
CA THR A 48 13.78 7.67 -1.00
C THR A 48 13.27 6.77 0.10
N MET A 49 12.02 6.31 -0.02
CA MET A 49 11.33 5.55 1.02
C MET A 49 10.83 4.23 0.49
N LEU A 50 10.77 3.22 1.34
CA LEU A 50 10.25 1.88 1.01
C LEU A 50 9.14 1.52 1.99
N ASP A 51 7.99 1.14 1.46
CA ASP A 51 6.86 0.61 2.22
C ASP A 51 6.72 -0.88 1.94
N ILE A 52 7.09 -1.70 2.92
CA ILE A 52 6.98 -3.17 2.83
C ILE A 52 5.57 -3.56 3.26
N GLY A 53 4.86 -4.28 2.38
CA GLY A 53 3.44 -4.59 2.60
C GLY A 53 2.56 -3.37 2.35
N CYS A 54 2.76 -2.70 1.23
CA CYS A 54 2.12 -1.40 0.94
C CYS A 54 0.59 -1.48 0.75
N GLY A 55 0.03 -2.68 0.64
CA GLY A 55 -1.40 -2.86 0.47
C GLY A 55 -1.92 -2.12 -0.75
N GLY A 56 -3.05 -1.44 -0.60
CA GLY A 56 -3.68 -0.68 -1.68
C GLY A 56 -3.00 0.63 -2.05
N GLY A 57 -1.86 0.95 -1.44
CA GLY A 57 -1.00 2.06 -1.86
C GLY A 57 -1.38 3.44 -1.31
N ALA A 58 -2.33 3.54 -0.39
CA ALA A 58 -2.72 4.82 0.20
C ALA A 58 -1.57 5.47 0.99
N THR A 59 -0.75 4.66 1.67
CA THR A 59 0.41 5.14 2.42
C THR A 59 1.48 5.69 1.48
N LEU A 60 1.68 5.09 0.31
CA LEU A 60 2.61 5.60 -0.71
C LEU A 60 2.24 7.04 -1.09
N LYS A 61 0.96 7.29 -1.29
CA LYS A 61 0.44 8.63 -1.58
C LYS A 61 0.71 9.61 -0.43
N ARG A 62 0.51 9.17 0.80
CA ARG A 62 0.76 9.99 2.00
C ARG A 62 2.23 10.35 2.16
N LEU A 63 3.12 9.39 1.91
CA LEU A 63 4.57 9.61 1.95
C LEU A 63 4.99 10.64 0.89
N LEU A 64 4.46 10.49 -0.32
CA LEU A 64 4.77 11.40 -1.42
C LEU A 64 4.34 12.84 -1.12
N LYS A 65 3.20 13.02 -0.45
CA LYS A 65 2.71 14.34 -0.05
C LYS A 65 3.57 15.00 1.03
N ARG A 66 4.29 14.21 1.83
CA ARG A 66 5.11 14.70 2.96
C ARG A 66 6.54 15.01 2.57
N SER A 67 6.96 14.64 1.37
CA SER A 67 8.34 14.83 0.91
C SER A 67 8.33 15.29 -0.54
N GLN A 68 8.69 16.54 -0.76
CA GLN A 68 8.78 17.10 -2.10
C GLN A 68 9.98 16.48 -2.83
N GLY A 69 9.75 15.98 -4.05
CA GLY A 69 10.79 15.33 -4.83
C GLY A 69 11.15 13.93 -4.36
N ALA A 70 10.31 13.32 -3.51
CA ALA A 70 10.55 11.97 -3.01
C ALA A 70 10.42 10.90 -4.09
N LYS A 71 11.08 9.78 -3.86
CA LYS A 71 10.83 8.51 -4.53
C LYS A 71 10.32 7.52 -3.51
N VAL A 72 9.18 6.89 -3.80
CA VAL A 72 8.52 5.97 -2.87
C VAL A 72 8.34 4.62 -3.55
N TYR A 73 8.87 3.60 -2.92
CA TYR A 73 8.77 2.22 -3.38
C TYR A 73 7.80 1.46 -2.49
N GLY A 74 6.90 0.69 -3.11
CA GLY A 74 6.00 -0.20 -2.40
C GLY A 74 6.14 -1.62 -2.90
N ILE A 75 6.13 -2.58 -1.98
CA ILE A 75 6.10 -4.00 -2.32
C ILE A 75 4.97 -4.68 -1.55
N ASP A 76 4.33 -5.65 -2.18
CA ASP A 76 3.29 -6.46 -1.56
C ASP A 76 3.24 -7.82 -2.22
N ILE A 77 2.77 -8.83 -1.50
CA ILE A 77 2.60 -10.20 -2.00
C ILE A 77 1.27 -10.41 -2.70
N SER A 78 0.33 -9.49 -2.56
CA SER A 78 -1.02 -9.57 -3.11
C SER A 78 -1.11 -8.87 -4.46
N GLU A 79 -1.49 -9.62 -5.49
CA GLU A 79 -1.71 -9.06 -6.83
C GLU A 79 -2.79 -7.98 -6.83
N GLU A 80 -3.86 -8.16 -6.06
CA GLU A 80 -4.94 -7.18 -5.93
C GLU A 80 -4.45 -5.90 -5.27
N SER A 81 -3.62 -6.02 -4.24
CA SER A 81 -3.01 -4.87 -3.57
C SER A 81 -2.11 -4.08 -4.52
N VAL A 82 -1.24 -4.77 -5.25
CA VAL A 82 -0.33 -4.14 -6.21
C VAL A 82 -1.11 -3.44 -7.31
N ALA A 83 -2.13 -4.08 -7.86
CA ALA A 83 -2.98 -3.49 -8.90
C ALA A 83 -3.68 -2.22 -8.39
N LYS A 84 -4.20 -2.26 -7.16
CA LYS A 84 -4.85 -1.11 -6.53
C LYS A 84 -3.86 0.02 -6.26
N ALA A 85 -2.68 -0.32 -5.73
CA ALA A 85 -1.63 0.66 -5.46
C ALA A 85 -1.18 1.38 -6.74
N ARG A 86 -1.04 0.64 -7.83
CA ARG A 86 -0.72 1.22 -9.14
C ARG A 86 -1.83 2.12 -9.66
N GLN A 87 -3.07 1.70 -9.47
CA GLN A 87 -4.24 2.47 -9.93
C GLN A 87 -4.35 3.81 -9.24
N ILE A 88 -4.27 3.83 -7.90
CA ILE A 88 -4.45 5.08 -7.16
C ILE A 88 -3.25 6.03 -7.26
N ASN A 89 -2.09 5.53 -7.68
CA ASN A 89 -0.88 6.33 -7.88
C ASN A 89 -0.54 6.49 -9.38
N ALA A 90 -1.49 6.27 -10.27
CA ALA A 90 -1.24 6.21 -11.72
C ALA A 90 -0.57 7.47 -12.29
N ASP A 91 -0.88 8.63 -11.76
CA ASP A 91 -0.33 9.93 -12.20
C ASP A 91 1.17 10.07 -11.94
N VAL A 92 1.70 9.36 -10.96
CA VAL A 92 3.11 9.40 -10.56
C VAL A 92 3.81 8.05 -10.67
N LEU A 93 3.11 7.05 -11.19
CA LEU A 93 3.65 5.68 -11.32
C LEU A 93 4.86 5.66 -12.24
N ASP A 94 5.90 4.94 -11.82
CA ASP A 94 7.19 4.81 -12.51
C ASP A 94 7.95 6.14 -12.69
N LYS A 95 7.50 7.18 -12.02
CA LYS A 95 8.18 8.48 -11.96
C LYS A 95 8.66 8.77 -10.53
N GLN A 96 7.73 8.73 -9.58
CA GLN A 96 8.00 8.96 -8.17
C GLN A 96 7.52 7.80 -7.29
N VAL A 97 6.53 7.04 -7.75
CA VAL A 97 6.00 5.85 -7.06
C VAL A 97 6.29 4.62 -7.89
N PHE A 98 6.89 3.62 -7.24
CA PHE A 98 7.25 2.36 -7.87
C PHE A 98 6.64 1.22 -7.04
N VAL A 99 5.80 0.40 -7.66
CA VAL A 99 5.09 -0.68 -6.97
C VAL A 99 5.44 -2.01 -7.60
N GLN A 100 5.86 -2.96 -6.78
CA GLN A 100 6.30 -4.27 -7.24
C GLN A 100 5.61 -5.40 -6.46
N LEU A 101 5.22 -6.43 -7.20
CA LEU A 101 4.71 -7.67 -6.63
C LEU A 101 5.89 -8.52 -6.13
N GLN A 102 5.83 -8.91 -4.84
CA GLN A 102 6.81 -9.79 -4.23
C GLN A 102 6.26 -11.21 -4.20
N HIS A 103 6.96 -12.15 -4.80
CA HIS A 103 6.56 -13.55 -4.77
C HIS A 103 7.11 -14.24 -3.52
N PRO A 104 6.27 -14.88 -2.71
CA PRO A 104 6.74 -15.63 -1.55
C PRO A 104 7.67 -16.76 -1.98
N GLY A 105 8.82 -16.91 -1.30
CA GLY A 105 9.73 -18.03 -1.51
C GLY A 105 10.65 -17.93 -2.72
N ARG A 106 10.67 -16.80 -3.44
CA ARG A 106 11.69 -16.56 -4.47
C ARG A 106 12.74 -15.60 -3.94
N PRO A 107 13.96 -16.08 -3.77
CA PRO A 107 15.09 -15.16 -3.59
C PRO A 107 15.35 -14.47 -4.94
N ASP A 108 15.15 -13.21 -4.98
CA ASP A 108 15.55 -12.40 -6.15
C ASP A 108 16.86 -11.70 -5.88
#